data_3e6bd956f672d4d95fc0d2a3887431c1
#
_entry.id   3e6bd956f672d4d95fc0d2a3887431c1
#
_cell.length_a   1.000
_cell.length_b   1.000
_cell.length_c   1.000
_cell.angle_alpha   90.00
_cell.angle_beta   90.00
_cell.angle_gamma   90.00
#
_symmetry.space_group_name_H-M   'P 1'
#
loop_
_entity.id
_entity.type
_entity.pdbx_description
1 polymer ?
#
loop_
_entity_poly.entity_id
_entity_poly.type
_entity_poly.pdbx_seq_one_letter_code
_entity_poly.pdbx_strand_id
1 'polypeptide(L)'
;MALFKINNSIVKKLVARDLDLERNLQAIFEPNLEEILNIIFLAHEYSTSFGGRIDTLGIDKNGSPCIIEYKKNQNDNVINQGLSYLRWLLDHKADFEILCQNKKIDIEIDWDSPRVICIAESYNKFDLDTADILPINVELLRYRIYDEDILYVEPENYQKVR
;
A
#
# COMPACT_ATOMS: atom_id res chain seq x y z
N MET A 1 7.02 19.51 4.63
CA MET A 1 8.03 19.54 3.56
C MET A 1 7.52 20.42 2.42
N ALA A 2 8.41 21.15 1.78
CA ALA A 2 8.05 22.02 0.66
C ALA A 2 8.71 21.54 -0.63
N LEU A 3 7.96 21.54 -1.72
CA LEU A 3 8.45 21.24 -3.07
C LEU A 3 8.44 22.51 -3.90
N PHE A 4 9.51 22.72 -4.65
CA PHE A 4 9.67 23.86 -5.52
C PHE A 4 10.03 23.40 -6.93
N LYS A 5 9.43 24.02 -7.92
CA LYS A 5 9.82 23.82 -9.30
C LYS A 5 10.80 24.92 -9.70
N ILE A 6 11.89 24.54 -10.34
CA ILE A 6 12.87 25.50 -10.87
C ILE A 6 12.74 25.54 -12.38
N ASN A 7 12.51 26.73 -12.92
CA ASN A 7 12.40 26.95 -14.34
C ASN A 7 13.14 28.23 -14.68
N ASN A 8 14.22 28.14 -15.44
CA ASN A 8 15.06 29.31 -15.83
C ASN A 8 15.48 30.14 -14.61
N SER A 9 15.94 29.48 -13.55
CA SER A 9 16.37 30.13 -12.29
C SER A 9 15.24 30.78 -11.50
N ILE A 10 14.00 30.63 -11.92
CA ILE A 10 12.83 31.07 -11.17
C ILE A 10 12.28 29.90 -10.38
N VAL A 11 12.04 30.13 -9.10
CA VAL A 11 11.55 29.09 -8.19
C VAL A 11 10.08 29.35 -7.88
N LYS A 12 9.26 28.32 -8.08
CA LYS A 12 7.83 28.34 -7.76
C LYS A 12 7.52 27.25 -6.77
N LYS A 13 6.88 27.61 -5.65
CA LYS A 13 6.42 26.63 -4.67
C LYS A 13 5.22 25.87 -5.20
N LEU A 14 5.27 24.56 -5.12
CA LEU A 14 4.15 23.70 -5.49
C LEU A 14 3.21 23.53 -4.29
N VAL A 15 1.91 23.62 -4.55
CA VAL A 15 0.87 23.50 -3.54
C VAL A 15 0.29 22.11 -3.56
N ALA A 16 0.11 21.51 -2.37
CA ALA A 16 -0.53 20.20 -2.26
C ALA A 16 -2.01 20.29 -2.62
N ARG A 17 -2.50 19.27 -3.33
CA ARG A 17 -3.90 19.13 -3.69
C ARG A 17 -4.53 17.99 -2.91
N ASP A 18 -5.79 18.13 -2.55
CA ASP A 18 -6.56 17.04 -1.96
C ASP A 18 -7.15 16.16 -3.06
N LEU A 19 -7.17 14.83 -2.81
CA LEU A 19 -7.95 13.92 -3.63
C LEU A 19 -9.35 13.84 -3.05
N ASP A 20 -10.34 14.14 -3.88
CA ASP A 20 -11.73 14.18 -3.46
C ASP A 20 -12.26 12.80 -3.05
N LEU A 21 -11.74 11.75 -3.69
CA LEU A 21 -12.22 10.38 -3.48
C LEU A 21 -11.04 9.44 -3.39
N GLU A 22 -11.11 8.60 -2.42
CA GLU A 22 -10.18 7.54 -2.16
C GLU A 22 -10.00 6.54 -3.28
N ARG A 23 -11.05 6.21 -4.01
CA ARG A 23 -10.93 5.37 -5.19
C ARG A 23 -10.04 6.00 -6.27
N ASN A 24 -9.87 7.35 -6.23
CA ASN A 24 -8.90 8.02 -7.11
C ASN A 24 -7.48 7.65 -6.75
N LEU A 25 -7.19 7.50 -5.45
CA LEU A 25 -5.90 7.06 -4.97
C LEU A 25 -5.60 5.64 -5.42
N GLN A 26 -6.54 4.72 -5.22
CA GLN A 26 -6.42 3.34 -5.66
C GLN A 26 -6.26 3.25 -7.18
N ALA A 27 -7.01 4.07 -7.93
CA ALA A 27 -6.93 4.13 -9.39
C ALA A 27 -5.57 4.65 -9.88
N ILE A 28 -4.88 5.47 -9.09
CA ILE A 28 -3.51 5.92 -9.41
C ILE A 28 -2.49 4.81 -9.11
N PHE A 29 -2.62 4.15 -7.96
CA PHE A 29 -1.64 3.17 -7.51
C PHE A 29 -1.71 1.86 -8.28
N GLU A 30 -2.90 1.30 -8.49
CA GLU A 30 -3.02 -0.05 -9.04
C GLU A 30 -2.42 -0.22 -10.43
N PRO A 31 -2.68 0.67 -11.42
CA PRO A 31 -2.07 0.53 -12.73
C PRO A 31 -0.56 0.78 -12.73
N ASN A 32 -0.04 1.41 -11.68
CA ASN A 32 1.36 1.82 -11.58
C ASN A 32 2.06 1.17 -10.38
N LEU A 33 1.55 0.05 -9.91
CA LEU A 33 2.01 -0.58 -8.67
C LEU A 33 3.49 -1.00 -8.74
N GLU A 34 3.93 -1.50 -9.89
CA GLU A 34 5.34 -1.86 -10.07
C GLU A 34 6.26 -0.63 -10.04
N GLU A 35 5.85 0.45 -10.69
CA GLU A 35 6.65 1.68 -10.73
C GLU A 35 6.74 2.33 -9.35
N ILE A 36 5.61 2.40 -8.64
CA ILE A 36 5.57 3.11 -7.36
C ILE A 36 6.15 2.26 -6.22
N LEU A 37 5.80 0.98 -6.15
CA LEU A 37 6.09 0.13 -5.00
C LEU A 37 6.92 -1.11 -5.30
N ASN A 38 7.26 -1.39 -6.55
CA ASN A 38 7.92 -2.62 -6.96
C ASN A 38 7.10 -3.87 -6.63
N ILE A 39 5.79 -3.76 -6.72
CA ILE A 39 4.86 -4.84 -6.41
C ILE A 39 4.07 -5.17 -7.68
N ILE A 40 3.96 -6.47 -7.99
CA ILE A 40 3.15 -6.94 -9.11
C ILE A 40 1.69 -7.00 -8.66
N PHE A 41 0.81 -6.32 -9.39
CA PHE A 41 -0.62 -6.31 -9.11
C PHE A 41 -1.24 -7.68 -9.39
N LEU A 42 -2.05 -8.18 -8.44
CA LEU A 42 -2.76 -9.45 -8.60
C LEU A 42 -4.27 -9.28 -8.65
N ALA A 43 -4.85 -8.51 -7.76
CA ALA A 43 -6.31 -8.38 -7.69
C ALA A 43 -6.75 -7.06 -7.08
N HIS A 44 -7.88 -6.56 -7.59
CA HIS A 44 -8.56 -5.36 -7.15
C HIS A 44 -9.79 -5.76 -6.32
N GLU A 45 -9.91 -5.20 -5.13
CA GLU A 45 -11.06 -5.44 -4.24
C GLU A 45 -11.40 -6.94 -4.12
N TYR A 46 -10.40 -7.71 -3.70
CA TYR A 46 -10.50 -9.16 -3.61
C TYR A 46 -11.35 -9.58 -2.43
N SER A 47 -12.48 -10.25 -2.72
CA SER A 47 -13.43 -10.66 -1.69
C SER A 47 -12.90 -11.79 -0.82
N THR A 48 -13.09 -11.64 0.49
CA THR A 48 -12.81 -12.67 1.48
C THR A 48 -14.11 -13.39 1.87
N SER A 49 -13.97 -14.58 2.48
CA SER A 49 -15.14 -15.37 2.84
C SER A 49 -15.92 -14.82 4.04
N PHE A 50 -15.39 -13.84 4.77
CA PHE A 50 -16.10 -13.23 5.91
C PHE A 50 -16.77 -11.89 5.55
N GLY A 51 -16.92 -11.60 4.25
CA GLY A 51 -17.65 -10.42 3.78
C GLY A 51 -16.81 -9.16 3.55
N GLY A 52 -15.52 -9.20 3.88
CA GLY A 52 -14.60 -8.09 3.60
C GLY A 52 -13.96 -8.20 2.23
N ARG A 53 -13.31 -7.12 1.80
CA ARG A 53 -12.57 -7.09 0.54
C ARG A 53 -11.21 -6.45 0.77
N ILE A 54 -10.16 -7.13 0.30
CA ILE A 54 -8.82 -6.58 0.27
C ILE A 54 -8.78 -5.54 -0.85
N ASP A 55 -8.40 -4.29 -0.53
CA ASP A 55 -8.40 -3.22 -1.54
C ASP A 55 -7.53 -3.58 -2.73
N THR A 56 -6.27 -3.90 -2.49
CA THR A 56 -5.32 -4.30 -3.52
C THR A 56 -4.46 -5.45 -3.02
N LEU A 57 -4.37 -6.50 -3.82
CA LEU A 57 -3.53 -7.66 -3.53
C LEU A 57 -2.43 -7.77 -4.56
N GLY A 58 -1.21 -8.00 -4.10
CA GLY A 58 -0.04 -8.11 -4.98
C GLY A 58 1.02 -9.03 -4.44
N ILE A 59 2.11 -9.16 -5.19
CA ILE A 59 3.30 -9.91 -4.80
C ILE A 59 4.54 -9.10 -5.16
N ASP A 60 5.51 -9.03 -4.26
CA ASP A 60 6.75 -8.33 -4.57
C ASP A 60 7.75 -9.24 -5.29
N LYS A 61 8.88 -8.67 -5.70
CA LYS A 61 9.89 -9.39 -6.46
C LYS A 61 10.60 -10.49 -5.67
N ASN A 62 10.51 -10.43 -4.34
CA ASN A 62 11.07 -11.45 -3.45
C ASN A 62 10.08 -12.57 -3.13
N GLY A 63 8.85 -12.47 -3.61
CA GLY A 63 7.81 -13.47 -3.40
C GLY A 63 6.91 -13.19 -2.20
N SER A 64 7.05 -12.05 -1.55
CA SER A 64 6.19 -11.69 -0.42
C SER A 64 4.79 -11.33 -0.87
N PRO A 65 3.74 -11.99 -0.34
CA PRO A 65 2.38 -11.51 -0.54
C PRO A 65 2.19 -10.12 0.06
N CYS A 66 1.54 -9.24 -0.68
CA CYS A 66 1.34 -7.86 -0.29
C CYS A 66 -0.14 -7.53 -0.23
N ILE A 67 -0.61 -7.13 0.95
CA ILE A 67 -1.94 -6.60 1.16
C ILE A 67 -1.81 -5.09 1.25
N ILE A 68 -2.53 -4.37 0.39
CA ILE A 68 -2.47 -2.91 0.33
C ILE A 68 -3.85 -2.35 0.64
N GLU A 69 -3.91 -1.50 1.67
CA GLU A 69 -5.14 -0.86 2.12
C GLU A 69 -4.99 0.65 2.07
N TYR A 70 -5.96 1.33 1.48
CA TYR A 70 -5.96 2.79 1.36
C TYR A 70 -6.84 3.39 2.45
N LYS A 71 -6.30 4.33 3.19
CA LYS A 71 -7.07 5.01 4.24
C LYS A 71 -8.00 6.03 3.61
N LYS A 72 -9.26 5.83 3.83
CA LYS A 72 -10.38 6.54 3.18
C LYS A 72 -10.88 7.69 3.99
N ASN A 73 -11.08 7.45 5.27
CA ASN A 73 -11.59 8.41 6.23
C ASN A 73 -10.62 8.47 7.42
N GLN A 74 -10.66 9.56 8.15
CA GLN A 74 -9.81 9.70 9.33
C GLN A 74 -10.06 8.63 10.39
N ASN A 75 -11.27 8.09 10.42
CA ASN A 75 -11.67 7.07 11.40
C ASN A 75 -11.38 5.64 10.93
N ASP A 76 -10.90 5.45 9.71
CA ASP A 76 -10.59 4.12 9.20
C ASP A 76 -9.39 3.54 9.94
N ASN A 77 -9.52 2.28 10.34
CA ASN A 77 -8.43 1.54 10.96
C ASN A 77 -7.83 0.57 9.94
N VAL A 78 -7.05 1.11 9.01
CA VAL A 78 -6.47 0.33 7.89
C VAL A 78 -5.48 -0.72 8.37
N ILE A 79 -4.79 -0.49 9.49
CA ILE A 79 -3.87 -1.46 10.07
C ILE A 79 -4.64 -2.71 10.49
N ASN A 80 -5.70 -2.54 11.27
CA ASN A 80 -6.51 -3.68 11.72
C ASN A 80 -7.18 -4.39 10.55
N GLN A 81 -7.65 -3.66 9.56
CA GLN A 81 -8.20 -4.25 8.34
C GLN A 81 -7.16 -5.09 7.62
N GLY A 82 -5.98 -4.53 7.41
CA GLY A 82 -4.88 -5.23 6.74
C GLY A 82 -4.45 -6.50 7.49
N LEU A 83 -4.37 -6.44 8.81
CA LEU A 83 -4.02 -7.59 9.64
C LEU A 83 -5.10 -8.69 9.58
N SER A 84 -6.37 -8.30 9.59
CA SER A 84 -7.48 -9.25 9.47
C SER A 84 -7.47 -9.94 8.11
N TYR A 85 -7.21 -9.19 7.04
CA TYR A 85 -7.09 -9.76 5.69
C TYR A 85 -5.87 -10.67 5.57
N LEU A 86 -4.76 -10.31 6.22
CA LEU A 86 -3.58 -11.19 6.25
C LEU A 86 -3.91 -12.51 6.96
N ARG A 87 -4.62 -12.45 8.08
CA ARG A 87 -5.04 -13.65 8.80
C ARG A 87 -5.86 -14.56 7.88
N TRP A 88 -6.82 -13.97 7.17
CA TRP A 88 -7.63 -14.72 6.21
C TRP A 88 -6.77 -15.34 5.10
N LEU A 89 -5.85 -14.55 4.55
CA LEU A 89 -4.99 -14.98 3.44
C LEU A 89 -4.10 -16.15 3.84
N LEU A 90 -3.55 -16.12 5.05
CA LEU A 90 -2.71 -17.21 5.56
C LEU A 90 -3.49 -18.53 5.71
N ASP A 91 -4.80 -18.44 5.90
CA ASP A 91 -5.68 -19.60 5.92
C ASP A 91 -6.20 -19.99 4.52
N HIS A 92 -5.91 -19.18 3.51
CA HIS A 92 -6.39 -19.37 2.13
C HIS A 92 -5.25 -19.22 1.12
N LYS A 93 -4.11 -19.82 1.42
CA LYS A 93 -2.90 -19.72 0.59
C LYS A 93 -3.12 -20.19 -0.84
N ALA A 94 -3.93 -21.23 -1.00
CA ALA A 94 -4.23 -21.78 -2.33
C ALA A 94 -4.91 -20.74 -3.25
N ASP A 95 -5.76 -19.90 -2.70
CA ASP A 95 -6.42 -18.83 -3.48
C ASP A 95 -5.38 -17.85 -4.03
N PHE A 96 -4.40 -17.49 -3.22
CA PHE A 96 -3.31 -16.62 -3.65
C PHE A 96 -2.44 -17.28 -4.72
N GLU A 97 -2.14 -18.56 -4.53
CA GLU A 97 -1.36 -19.33 -5.49
C GLU A 97 -2.05 -19.37 -6.86
N ILE A 98 -3.38 -19.53 -6.87
CA ILE A 98 -4.16 -19.52 -8.10
C ILE A 98 -4.07 -18.16 -8.80
N LEU A 99 -4.14 -17.06 -8.06
CA LEU A 99 -3.98 -15.72 -8.63
C LEU A 99 -2.62 -15.58 -9.31
N CYS A 100 -1.56 -16.05 -8.67
CA CYS A 100 -0.22 -16.01 -9.23
C CYS A 100 -0.11 -16.88 -10.50
N GLN A 101 -0.67 -18.08 -10.47
CA GLN A 101 -0.67 -18.98 -11.62
C GLN A 101 -1.43 -18.38 -12.80
N ASN A 102 -2.59 -17.80 -12.56
CA ASN A 102 -3.41 -17.18 -13.61
C ASN A 102 -2.68 -16.02 -14.30
N LYS A 103 -1.83 -15.33 -13.58
CA LYS A 103 -1.01 -14.25 -14.14
C LYS A 103 0.35 -14.71 -14.63
N LYS A 104 0.60 -16.03 -14.60
CA LYS A 104 1.87 -16.64 -15.04
C LYS A 104 3.09 -16.05 -14.34
N ILE A 105 2.94 -15.79 -13.04
CA ILE A 105 4.02 -15.28 -12.23
C ILE A 105 4.91 -16.44 -11.79
N ASP A 106 6.19 -16.37 -12.17
CA ASP A 106 7.18 -17.38 -11.86
C ASP A 106 8.09 -16.92 -10.72
N ILE A 107 7.48 -16.68 -9.57
CA ILE A 107 8.17 -16.27 -8.34
C ILE A 107 7.71 -17.20 -7.24
N GLU A 108 8.66 -17.77 -6.49
CA GLU A 108 8.33 -18.59 -5.33
C GLU A 108 7.71 -17.71 -4.24
N ILE A 109 6.56 -18.12 -3.72
CA ILE A 109 5.84 -17.35 -2.71
C ILE A 109 6.50 -17.55 -1.34
N ASP A 110 6.87 -16.46 -0.70
CA ASP A 110 7.45 -16.46 0.64
C ASP A 110 6.37 -16.15 1.67
N TRP A 111 5.77 -17.18 2.22
CA TRP A 111 4.72 -17.04 3.23
C TRP A 111 5.24 -16.65 4.62
N ASP A 112 6.55 -16.69 4.81
CA ASP A 112 7.17 -16.25 6.07
C ASP A 112 7.33 -14.74 6.14
N SER A 113 7.15 -14.05 5.02
CA SER A 113 7.44 -12.62 4.91
C SER A 113 6.31 -11.83 4.25
N PRO A 114 5.04 -12.02 4.64
CA PRO A 114 3.96 -11.21 4.07
C PRO A 114 4.10 -9.74 4.48
N ARG A 115 3.57 -8.85 3.65
CA ARG A 115 3.62 -7.42 3.88
C ARG A 115 2.20 -6.85 3.93
N VAL A 116 1.94 -6.02 4.93
CA VAL A 116 0.74 -5.19 5.01
C VAL A 116 1.16 -3.75 4.76
N ILE A 117 0.63 -3.15 3.72
CA ILE A 117 1.01 -1.80 3.29
C ILE A 117 -0.22 -0.92 3.39
N CYS A 118 -0.11 0.13 4.18
CA CYS A 118 -1.16 1.14 4.34
C CYS A 118 -0.75 2.41 3.61
N ILE A 119 -1.69 3.03 2.91
CA ILE A 119 -1.44 4.25 2.15
C ILE A 119 -2.41 5.33 2.63
N ALA A 120 -1.88 6.44 3.14
CA ALA A 120 -2.67 7.53 3.72
C ALA A 120 -1.93 8.86 3.59
N GLU A 121 -2.66 9.96 3.78
CA GLU A 121 -2.03 11.29 3.83
C GLU A 121 -1.26 11.50 5.13
N SER A 122 -1.73 10.90 6.23
CA SER A 122 -1.11 11.05 7.54
C SER A 122 -1.46 9.88 8.46
N TYR A 123 -0.67 9.73 9.50
CA TYR A 123 -0.87 8.72 10.55
C TYR A 123 -0.73 9.39 11.90
N ASN A 124 -1.43 8.87 12.92
CA ASN A 124 -1.28 9.33 14.28
C ASN A 124 -0.22 8.51 15.03
N LYS A 125 0.07 8.93 16.25
CA LYS A 125 1.07 8.24 17.09
C LYS A 125 0.70 6.77 17.35
N PHE A 126 -0.59 6.49 17.54
CA PHE A 126 -1.05 5.11 17.80
C PHE A 126 -0.80 4.20 16.60
N ASP A 127 -1.00 4.72 15.39
CA ASP A 127 -0.70 3.97 14.16
C ASP A 127 0.79 3.63 14.08
N LEU A 128 1.64 4.61 14.34
CA LEU A 128 3.10 4.43 14.26
C LEU A 128 3.60 3.46 15.33
N ASP A 129 3.11 3.60 16.56
CA ASP A 129 3.50 2.71 17.66
C ASP A 129 3.02 1.28 17.39
N THR A 130 1.82 1.11 16.87
CA THR A 130 1.28 -0.21 16.53
C THR A 130 2.12 -0.89 15.46
N ALA A 131 2.43 -0.19 14.38
CA ALA A 131 3.24 -0.74 13.30
C ALA A 131 4.66 -1.11 13.78
N ASP A 132 5.22 -0.30 14.68
CA ASP A 132 6.55 -0.54 15.22
C ASP A 132 6.63 -1.79 16.10
N ILE A 133 5.63 -2.02 16.93
CA ILE A 133 5.66 -3.11 17.92
C ILE A 133 5.24 -4.47 17.36
N LEU A 134 4.51 -4.49 16.27
CA LEU A 134 4.03 -5.75 15.67
C LEU A 134 5.20 -6.55 15.07
N PRO A 135 5.19 -7.89 15.22
CA PRO A 135 6.24 -8.73 14.64
C PRO A 135 6.09 -8.91 13.14
N ILE A 136 4.98 -8.48 12.55
CA ILE A 136 4.69 -8.54 11.13
C ILE A 136 5.16 -7.25 10.47
N ASN A 137 5.53 -7.32 9.20
CA ASN A 137 5.94 -6.15 8.43
C ASN A 137 4.71 -5.33 8.03
N VAL A 138 4.42 -4.30 8.82
CA VAL A 138 3.37 -3.31 8.53
C VAL A 138 4.05 -2.01 8.11
N GLU A 139 3.83 -1.63 6.87
CA GLU A 139 4.45 -0.45 6.26
C GLU A 139 3.41 0.66 6.15
N LEU A 140 3.73 1.81 6.71
CA LEU A 140 2.86 2.98 6.67
C LEU A 140 3.44 3.97 5.67
N LEU A 141 2.81 4.10 4.52
CA LEU A 141 3.23 5.01 3.46
C LEU A 141 2.37 6.25 3.49
N ARG A 142 3.01 7.39 3.48
CA ARG A 142 2.35 8.69 3.36
C ARG A 142 2.44 9.17 1.93
N TYR A 143 1.37 9.74 1.41
CA TYR A 143 1.35 10.32 0.07
C TYR A 143 0.91 11.78 0.10
N ARG A 144 1.31 12.52 -0.92
CA ARG A 144 0.81 13.84 -1.24
C ARG A 144 0.77 14.00 -2.75
N ILE A 145 -0.21 14.73 -3.24
CA ILE A 145 -0.27 15.14 -4.64
C ILE A 145 -0.13 16.66 -4.67
N TYR A 146 0.78 17.12 -5.50
CA TYR A 146 1.08 18.54 -5.67
C TYR A 146 0.62 19.03 -7.04
N ASP A 147 0.66 20.34 -7.21
CA ASP A 147 0.46 20.95 -8.52
C ASP A 147 1.35 20.29 -9.57
N GLU A 148 0.93 20.38 -10.83
CA GLU A 148 1.62 19.78 -11.98
C GLU A 148 1.67 18.26 -11.91
N ASP A 149 0.69 17.67 -11.21
CA ASP A 149 0.50 16.21 -11.13
C ASP A 149 1.71 15.45 -10.56
N ILE A 150 2.35 16.03 -9.56
CA ILE A 150 3.48 15.40 -8.87
C ILE A 150 2.96 14.60 -7.69
N LEU A 151 3.23 13.29 -7.69
CA LEU A 151 2.93 12.39 -6.60
C LEU A 151 4.17 12.19 -5.73
N TYR A 152 4.01 12.41 -4.43
CA TYR A 152 5.05 12.16 -3.43
C TYR A 152 4.63 10.99 -2.56
N VAL A 153 5.50 10.03 -2.36
CA VAL A 153 5.27 8.86 -1.50
C VAL A 153 6.49 8.63 -0.64
N GLU A 154 6.29 8.49 0.68
CA GLU A 154 7.40 8.15 1.57
C GLU A 154 6.93 7.22 2.70
N PRO A 155 7.80 6.34 3.20
CA PRO A 155 7.49 5.58 4.41
C PRO A 155 7.53 6.47 5.64
N GLU A 156 6.56 6.27 6.53
CA GLU A 156 6.48 6.94 7.84
C GLU A 156 7.14 6.13 8.94
N ASN A 157 7.38 4.84 8.69
CA ASN A 157 8.03 3.95 9.64
C ASN A 157 9.15 3.18 8.96
N TYR A 158 10.08 2.67 9.74
CA TYR A 158 11.16 1.87 9.22
C TYR A 158 10.69 0.45 8.93
N GLN A 159 11.16 -0.12 7.81
CA GLN A 159 10.95 -1.54 7.54
C GLN A 159 11.73 -2.37 8.54
N LYS A 160 11.11 -3.45 9.01
CA LYS A 160 11.78 -4.37 9.91
C LYS A 160 12.74 -5.25 9.13
N VAL A 161 13.97 -5.32 9.61
CA VAL A 161 14.97 -6.23 9.05
C VAL A 161 14.67 -7.64 9.57
N ARG A 162 14.75 -8.58 8.70
CA ARG A 162 14.52 -9.99 9.04
C ARG A 162 15.78 -10.76 9.13
#